data_83f279ef3ad874afc5979cc865abdae6
#
_entry.id   83f279ef3ad874afc5979cc865abdae6
#
_cell.length_a   1.000
_cell.length_b   1.000
_cell.length_c   1.000
_cell.angle_alpha   90.00
_cell.angle_beta   90.00
_cell.angle_gamma   90.00
#
_symmetry.space_group_name_H-M   'P 1'
#
loop_
_entity.id
_entity.type
_entity.pdbx_description
1 polymer ?
#
loop_
_entity_poly.entity_id
_entity_poly.type
_entity_poly.pdbx_seq_one_letter_code
_entity_poly.pdbx_strand_id
1 'polypeptide(L)'
;KGNVCDFEGELHIDSLVTYLSPGEFDEWGGIYGGWRLKGHYTLREDPEQPGAGVFEGTHTLDIAVDRAGNIYYDTLMLVADGYRNNQWQGTWRSYKTGAAKVCNWGDWRIPESRGLDTGAGEFIPADEYLGNGWQSYRDQFDRDESVRAKALREERPGWWLCYY
;
A
#
# COMPACT_ATOMS: atom_id res chain seq x y z
N LYS A 1 -2.57 20.74 4.90
CA LYS A 1 -2.50 19.29 5.16
C LYS A 1 -2.91 19.08 6.60
N GLY A 2 -3.70 18.03 6.85
CA GLY A 2 -4.44 17.85 8.07
C GLY A 2 -3.62 17.40 9.28
N ASN A 3 -4.29 17.04 10.35
CA ASN A 3 -3.70 16.37 11.49
C ASN A 3 -2.95 15.11 11.05
N VAL A 4 -1.84 14.87 11.69
CA VAL A 4 -1.17 13.58 11.72
C VAL A 4 -1.48 12.98 13.09
N CYS A 5 -2.13 11.83 13.10
CA CYS A 5 -2.43 11.10 14.32
C CYS A 5 -1.59 9.82 14.34
N ASP A 6 -0.98 9.56 15.48
CA ASP A 6 -0.36 8.25 15.72
C ASP A 6 -1.46 7.21 15.90
N PHE A 7 -1.16 5.98 15.54
CA PHE A 7 -2.07 4.88 15.73
C PHE A 7 -1.35 3.62 16.21
N GLU A 8 -2.10 2.76 16.87
CA GLU A 8 -1.67 1.42 17.25
C GLU A 8 -2.79 0.43 16.95
N GLY A 9 -2.46 -0.85 16.85
CA GLY A 9 -3.49 -1.85 16.61
C GLY A 9 -2.94 -3.22 16.30
N GLU A 10 -3.80 -4.03 15.70
CA GLU A 10 -3.56 -5.45 15.46
C GLU A 10 -3.88 -5.82 14.03
N LEU A 11 -3.07 -6.70 13.47
CA LEU A 11 -3.30 -7.41 12.22
C LEU A 11 -3.37 -8.90 12.54
N HIS A 12 -4.52 -9.51 12.27
CA HIS A 12 -4.74 -10.95 12.42
C HIS A 12 -4.64 -11.63 11.07
N ILE A 13 -3.82 -12.65 10.97
CA ILE A 13 -3.73 -13.48 9.77
C ILE A 13 -4.77 -14.58 9.85
N ASP A 14 -5.73 -14.57 8.94
CA ASP A 14 -6.84 -15.54 8.89
C ASP A 14 -6.48 -16.76 8.06
N SER A 15 -5.69 -16.57 7.00
CA SER A 15 -5.32 -17.64 6.10
C SER A 15 -4.00 -17.37 5.35
N LEU A 16 -3.36 -18.47 4.97
CA LEU A 16 -2.19 -18.51 4.11
C LEU A 16 -2.54 -19.36 2.88
N VAL A 17 -2.46 -18.78 1.70
CA VAL A 17 -2.83 -19.42 0.44
C VAL A 17 -1.62 -19.49 -0.47
N THR A 18 -1.26 -20.67 -0.94
CA THR A 18 -0.21 -20.85 -1.94
C THR A 18 -0.70 -20.29 -3.28
N TYR A 19 0.07 -19.38 -3.88
CA TYR A 19 -0.19 -18.92 -5.24
C TYR A 19 0.95 -19.27 -6.20
N LEU A 20 2.10 -19.61 -5.65
CA LEU A 20 3.27 -20.11 -6.36
C LEU A 20 3.65 -21.45 -5.74
N SER A 21 3.46 -22.55 -6.49
CA SER A 21 3.70 -23.90 -5.96
C SER A 21 5.18 -24.12 -5.66
N PRO A 22 5.50 -24.85 -4.59
CA PRO A 22 6.87 -25.18 -4.25
C PRO A 22 7.63 -25.82 -5.41
N GLY A 23 8.78 -25.24 -5.76
CA GLY A 23 9.65 -25.71 -6.84
C GLY A 23 9.28 -25.25 -8.25
N GLU A 24 8.17 -24.56 -8.47
CA GLU A 24 7.72 -24.10 -9.77
C GLU A 24 8.68 -23.05 -10.39
N PHE A 25 9.40 -22.31 -9.56
CA PHE A 25 10.27 -21.21 -9.94
C PHE A 25 11.72 -21.37 -9.43
N ASP A 26 12.21 -22.59 -9.43
CA ASP A 26 13.57 -22.93 -8.96
C ASP A 26 14.67 -22.18 -9.73
N GLU A 27 14.37 -21.74 -10.95
CA GLU A 27 15.26 -20.96 -11.79
C GLU A 27 15.38 -19.47 -11.34
N TRP A 28 14.52 -19.00 -10.44
CA TRP A 28 14.46 -17.63 -9.97
C TRP A 28 15.17 -17.44 -8.63
N GLY A 29 16.50 -17.64 -8.63
CA GLY A 29 17.32 -17.22 -7.49
C GLY A 29 17.12 -17.98 -6.17
N GLY A 30 16.62 -19.21 -6.23
CA GLY A 30 16.47 -20.06 -5.03
C GLY A 30 15.15 -19.88 -4.29
N ILE A 31 14.14 -19.24 -4.89
CA ILE A 31 12.80 -19.17 -4.33
C ILE A 31 12.16 -20.55 -4.38
N TYR A 32 11.67 -21.00 -3.22
CA TYR A 32 10.97 -22.27 -3.07
C TYR A 32 9.49 -22.20 -3.41
N GLY A 33 8.81 -21.10 -3.03
CA GLY A 33 7.40 -20.91 -3.31
C GLY A 33 6.92 -19.53 -2.90
N GLY A 34 5.65 -19.24 -3.20
CA GLY A 34 4.99 -17.99 -2.85
C GLY A 34 3.64 -18.20 -2.19
N TRP A 35 3.36 -17.37 -1.19
CA TRP A 35 2.13 -17.43 -0.40
C TRP A 35 1.50 -16.06 -0.24
N ARG A 36 0.18 -16.05 -0.27
CA ARG A 36 -0.63 -14.89 0.07
C ARG A 36 -1.18 -15.04 1.48
N LEU A 37 -0.78 -14.13 2.35
CA LEU A 37 -1.41 -13.92 3.64
C LEU A 37 -2.68 -13.10 3.41
N LYS A 38 -3.76 -13.54 4.06
CA LYS A 38 -5.01 -12.76 4.12
C LYS A 38 -5.38 -12.60 5.58
N GLY A 39 -5.79 -11.40 5.94
CA GLY A 39 -6.11 -11.07 7.31
C GLY A 39 -7.07 -9.91 7.43
N HIS A 40 -7.38 -9.58 8.66
CA HIS A 40 -8.12 -8.39 9.02
C HIS A 40 -7.32 -7.55 10.02
N TYR A 41 -7.60 -6.26 10.04
CA TYR A 41 -6.90 -5.32 10.90
C TYR A 41 -7.84 -4.37 11.60
N THR A 42 -7.40 -3.90 12.77
CA THR A 42 -7.97 -2.77 13.48
C THR A 42 -6.84 -1.88 13.97
N LEU A 43 -6.80 -0.64 13.48
CA LEU A 43 -5.81 0.36 13.89
C LEU A 43 -6.55 1.53 14.53
N ARG A 44 -6.15 1.91 15.74
CA ARG A 44 -6.81 2.94 16.54
C ARG A 44 -5.88 4.13 16.69
N GLU A 45 -6.34 5.29 16.26
CA GLU A 45 -5.68 6.55 16.54
C GLU A 45 -5.92 6.95 18.00
N ASP A 46 -5.02 7.76 18.56
CA ASP A 46 -5.17 8.27 19.92
C ASP A 46 -6.46 9.12 20.03
N PRO A 47 -7.45 8.71 20.86
CA PRO A 47 -8.73 9.39 20.94
C PRO A 47 -8.65 10.83 21.48
N GLU A 48 -7.55 11.20 22.16
CA GLU A 48 -7.31 12.56 22.63
C GLU A 48 -6.87 13.50 21.49
N GLN A 49 -6.48 12.97 20.34
CA GLN A 49 -6.06 13.77 19.21
C GLN A 49 -7.28 14.28 18.40
N PRO A 50 -7.27 15.55 18.00
CA PRO A 50 -8.36 16.09 17.17
C PRO A 50 -8.43 15.40 15.81
N GLY A 51 -9.60 14.90 15.47
CA GLY A 51 -9.82 14.25 14.17
C GLY A 51 -9.49 12.76 14.15
N ALA A 52 -9.20 12.17 15.32
CA ALA A 52 -8.90 10.75 15.44
C ALA A 52 -10.11 9.83 15.20
N GLY A 53 -9.79 8.59 14.84
CA GLY A 53 -10.74 7.55 14.55
C GLY A 53 -10.13 6.15 14.59
N VAL A 54 -10.84 5.21 14.02
CA VAL A 54 -10.42 3.82 13.89
C VAL A 54 -10.44 3.39 12.44
N PHE A 55 -9.40 2.68 12.03
CA PHE A 55 -9.34 1.98 10.74
C PHE A 55 -9.65 0.50 10.97
N GLU A 56 -10.54 -0.04 10.17
CA GLU A 56 -10.90 -1.46 10.19
C GLU A 56 -11.06 -1.97 8.78
N GLY A 57 -10.56 -3.20 8.53
CA GLY A 57 -10.66 -3.76 7.20
C GLY A 57 -9.90 -5.06 7.02
N THR A 58 -9.59 -5.37 5.76
CA THR A 58 -8.86 -6.56 5.36
C THR A 58 -7.49 -6.20 4.79
N HIS A 59 -6.57 -7.12 4.94
CA HIS A 59 -5.20 -6.99 4.45
C HIS A 59 -4.79 -8.23 3.65
N THR A 60 -4.05 -8.02 2.57
CA THR A 60 -3.39 -9.08 1.84
C THR A 60 -1.92 -8.73 1.61
N LEU A 61 -1.04 -9.72 1.79
CA LEU A 61 0.40 -9.59 1.58
C LEU A 61 0.93 -10.82 0.87
N ASP A 62 1.60 -10.63 -0.24
CA ASP A 62 2.29 -11.70 -0.95
C ASP A 62 3.74 -11.78 -0.48
N ILE A 63 4.15 -12.98 -0.12
CA ILE A 63 5.49 -13.31 0.33
C ILE A 63 6.09 -14.43 -0.52
N ALA A 64 7.40 -14.34 -0.74
CA ALA A 64 8.19 -15.41 -1.30
C ALA A 64 9.03 -16.07 -0.20
N VAL A 65 9.27 -17.37 -0.32
CA VAL A 65 10.08 -18.13 0.65
C VAL A 65 11.16 -18.90 -0.10
N ASP A 66 12.39 -18.84 0.38
CA ASP A 66 13.49 -19.60 -0.18
C ASP A 66 13.56 -21.03 0.38
N ARG A 67 14.50 -21.85 -0.14
CA ARG A 67 14.72 -23.22 0.33
C ARG A 67 15.24 -23.31 1.76
N ALA A 68 15.80 -22.25 2.31
CA ALA A 68 16.26 -22.19 3.69
C ALA A 68 15.13 -21.78 4.66
N GLY A 69 13.96 -21.40 4.14
CA GLY A 69 12.81 -20.95 4.92
C GLY A 69 12.84 -19.44 5.23
N ASN A 70 13.72 -18.67 4.60
CA ASN A 70 13.70 -17.22 4.76
C ASN A 70 12.53 -16.64 4.00
N ILE A 71 11.86 -15.66 4.62
CA ILE A 71 10.69 -14.98 4.09
C ILE A 71 11.11 -13.64 3.50
N TYR A 72 10.63 -13.38 2.30
CA TYR A 72 10.87 -12.13 1.56
C TYR A 72 9.54 -11.50 1.15
N TYR A 73 9.52 -10.19 1.08
CA TYR A 73 8.47 -9.48 0.39
C TYR A 73 8.47 -9.91 -1.09
N ASP A 74 7.32 -10.33 -1.63
CA ASP A 74 7.31 -10.81 -3.01
C ASP A 74 7.45 -9.65 -4.00
N THR A 75 8.54 -9.69 -4.76
CA THR A 75 8.84 -8.79 -5.89
C THR A 75 9.05 -9.55 -7.20
N LEU A 76 8.72 -10.84 -7.25
CA LEU A 76 9.00 -11.69 -8.40
C LEU A 76 8.36 -11.16 -9.69
N MET A 77 7.16 -10.61 -9.56
CA MET A 77 6.41 -10.06 -10.69
C MET A 77 6.41 -8.52 -10.72
N LEU A 78 7.40 -7.88 -10.07
CA LEU A 78 7.50 -6.41 -9.97
C LEU A 78 7.46 -5.70 -11.33
N VAL A 79 7.98 -6.35 -12.37
CA VAL A 79 8.01 -5.81 -13.74
C VAL A 79 6.73 -6.06 -14.54
N ALA A 80 5.79 -6.82 -13.97
CA ALA A 80 4.53 -7.11 -14.64
C ALA A 80 3.54 -5.94 -14.51
N ASP A 81 2.83 -5.66 -15.60
CA ASP A 81 1.75 -4.68 -15.60
C ASP A 81 0.72 -5.00 -14.51
N GLY A 82 0.35 -3.99 -13.75
CA GLY A 82 -0.63 -4.13 -12.67
C GLY A 82 -0.12 -4.82 -11.41
N TYR A 83 1.22 -4.99 -11.27
CA TYR A 83 1.81 -5.50 -10.03
C TYR A 83 1.33 -4.69 -8.83
N ARG A 84 1.02 -5.40 -7.77
CA ARG A 84 0.57 -4.84 -6.48
C ARG A 84 0.89 -5.79 -5.36
N ASN A 85 1.18 -5.26 -4.19
CA ASN A 85 1.36 -6.06 -2.99
C ASN A 85 0.98 -5.23 -1.75
N ASN A 86 0.93 -5.84 -0.56
CA ASN A 86 0.65 -5.18 0.71
C ASN A 86 -0.62 -4.32 0.64
N GLN A 87 -1.75 -4.95 0.32
CA GLN A 87 -3.01 -4.29 0.01
C GLN A 87 -3.92 -4.22 1.24
N TRP A 88 -4.36 -3.02 1.57
CA TRP A 88 -5.24 -2.71 2.68
C TRP A 88 -6.55 -2.14 2.18
N GLN A 89 -7.66 -2.72 2.59
CA GLN A 89 -9.00 -2.30 2.18
C GLN A 89 -9.87 -2.16 3.40
N GLY A 90 -10.47 -0.99 3.60
CA GLY A 90 -11.28 -0.81 4.79
C GLY A 90 -11.94 0.55 4.88
N THR A 91 -12.27 0.89 6.09
CA THR A 91 -12.91 2.15 6.45
C THR A 91 -12.22 2.80 7.62
N TRP A 92 -12.12 4.10 7.59
CA TRP A 92 -11.84 4.93 8.75
C TRP A 92 -13.14 5.48 9.33
N ARG A 93 -13.30 5.42 10.65
CA ARG A 93 -14.48 5.93 11.35
C ARG A 93 -14.06 6.90 12.45
N SER A 94 -14.58 8.14 12.38
CA SER A 94 -14.30 9.17 13.39
C SER A 94 -14.89 8.81 14.75
N TYR A 95 -14.09 8.92 15.80
CA TYR A 95 -14.57 8.77 17.18
C TYR A 95 -15.59 9.84 17.55
N LYS A 96 -15.37 11.09 17.10
CA LYS A 96 -16.21 12.23 17.46
C LYS A 96 -17.59 12.21 16.80
N THR A 97 -17.64 11.85 15.54
CA THR A 97 -18.86 12.03 14.72
C THR A 97 -19.50 10.71 14.29
N GLY A 98 -18.79 9.60 14.41
CA GLY A 98 -19.19 8.30 13.84
C GLY A 98 -19.18 8.25 12.30
N ALA A 99 -18.84 9.36 11.64
CA ALA A 99 -18.76 9.39 10.18
C ALA A 99 -17.67 8.42 9.69
N ALA A 100 -18.00 7.65 8.66
CA ALA A 100 -17.10 6.68 8.06
C ALA A 100 -16.69 7.08 6.65
N LYS A 101 -15.47 6.77 6.27
CA LYS A 101 -14.92 6.97 4.94
C LYS A 101 -14.22 5.70 4.48
N VAL A 102 -14.32 5.37 3.20
CA VAL A 102 -13.48 4.35 2.59
C VAL A 102 -12.02 4.81 2.69
N CYS A 103 -11.16 3.92 3.13
CA CYS A 103 -9.74 4.18 3.29
C CYS A 103 -8.96 2.94 2.84
N ASN A 104 -8.44 3.01 1.63
CA ASN A 104 -7.66 1.92 1.02
C ASN A 104 -6.27 2.43 0.70
N TRP A 105 -5.26 1.58 0.92
CA TRP A 105 -3.88 1.85 0.51
C TRP A 105 -3.15 0.56 0.19
N GLY A 106 -2.03 0.67 -0.47
CA GLY A 106 -1.22 -0.48 -0.84
C GLY A 106 0.01 -0.07 -1.62
N ASP A 107 0.92 -0.98 -1.77
CA ASP A 107 2.13 -0.77 -2.53
C ASP A 107 1.83 -0.94 -4.02
N TRP A 108 2.36 -0.02 -4.84
CA TRP A 108 2.27 0.06 -6.30
C TRP A 108 0.88 0.45 -6.83
N ARG A 109 -0.18 -0.16 -6.34
CA ARG A 109 -1.57 0.14 -6.72
C ARG A 109 -2.44 0.24 -5.47
N ILE A 110 -3.46 1.08 -5.53
CA ILE A 110 -4.45 1.22 -4.45
C ILE A 110 -5.63 0.28 -4.77
N PRO A 111 -5.99 -0.65 -3.88
CA PRO A 111 -7.11 -1.55 -4.12
C PRO A 111 -8.42 -0.76 -4.19
N GLU A 112 -9.33 -1.21 -5.05
CA GLU A 112 -10.64 -0.58 -5.24
C GLU A 112 -10.57 0.94 -5.50
N SER A 113 -9.51 1.38 -6.18
CA SER A 113 -9.24 2.79 -6.49
C SER A 113 -10.27 3.42 -7.44
N ARG A 114 -11.11 2.59 -8.07
CA ARG A 114 -12.18 3.01 -9.00
C ARG A 114 -11.62 3.93 -10.10
N GLY A 115 -12.19 5.14 -10.25
CA GLY A 115 -11.73 6.12 -11.22
C GLY A 115 -10.46 6.89 -10.84
N LEU A 116 -9.91 6.67 -9.67
CA LEU A 116 -8.67 7.34 -9.26
C LEU A 116 -7.46 6.84 -10.07
N ASP A 117 -7.35 5.53 -10.26
CA ASP A 117 -6.26 4.92 -11.00
C ASP A 117 -6.67 4.65 -12.44
N THR A 118 -6.06 5.35 -13.38
CA THR A 118 -6.28 5.21 -14.82
C THR A 118 -5.14 4.49 -15.53
N GLY A 119 -4.12 4.07 -14.80
CA GLY A 119 -2.94 3.42 -15.36
C GLY A 119 -3.20 1.97 -15.78
N ALA A 120 -2.68 1.57 -16.94
CA ALA A 120 -2.71 0.18 -17.39
C ALA A 120 -1.67 -0.69 -16.65
N GLY A 121 -0.43 -0.27 -16.63
CA GLY A 121 0.68 -0.94 -15.94
C GLY A 121 0.93 -0.38 -14.56
N GLU A 122 1.26 0.89 -14.49
CA GLU A 122 1.59 1.61 -13.25
C GLU A 122 0.40 2.43 -12.74
N PHE A 123 0.44 2.81 -11.46
CA PHE A 123 -0.55 3.72 -10.89
C PHE A 123 -0.45 5.10 -11.54
N ILE A 124 -1.55 5.58 -12.10
CA ILE A 124 -1.66 6.93 -12.69
C ILE A 124 -2.92 7.59 -12.14
N PRO A 125 -2.79 8.60 -11.25
CA PRO A 125 -3.95 9.30 -10.75
C PRO A 125 -4.65 10.08 -11.87
N ALA A 126 -5.98 9.95 -11.94
CA ALA A 126 -6.80 10.70 -12.89
C ALA A 126 -6.74 12.22 -12.61
N ASP A 127 -6.83 13.02 -13.66
CA ASP A 127 -6.66 14.48 -13.59
C ASP A 127 -7.60 15.15 -12.58
N GLU A 128 -8.82 14.65 -12.45
CA GLU A 128 -9.82 15.17 -11.52
C GLU A 128 -9.44 15.04 -10.04
N TYR A 129 -8.49 14.14 -9.71
CA TYR A 129 -8.02 13.92 -8.34
C TYR A 129 -6.70 14.63 -8.01
N LEU A 130 -6.04 15.25 -8.98
CA LEU A 130 -4.73 15.89 -8.76
C LEU A 130 -4.78 16.94 -7.65
N GLY A 131 -5.86 17.73 -7.60
CA GLY A 131 -6.09 18.74 -6.56
C GLY A 131 -6.27 18.16 -5.13
N ASN A 132 -6.49 16.86 -5.00
CA ASN A 132 -6.65 16.16 -3.73
C ASN A 132 -5.30 15.69 -3.11
N GLY A 133 -4.20 16.15 -3.65
CA GLY A 133 -2.85 15.86 -3.16
C GLY A 133 -2.02 14.96 -4.08
N TRP A 134 -2.55 14.57 -5.24
CA TRP A 134 -1.87 13.70 -6.20
C TRP A 134 -1.02 14.46 -7.23
N GLN A 135 -1.01 15.81 -7.20
CA GLN A 135 -0.27 16.60 -8.17
C GLN A 135 1.24 16.31 -8.09
N SER A 136 1.82 16.31 -6.89
CA SER A 136 3.25 16.04 -6.71
C SER A 136 3.63 14.63 -7.17
N TYR A 137 2.77 13.64 -6.89
CA TYR A 137 2.98 12.29 -7.41
C TYR A 137 3.01 12.27 -8.94
N ARG A 138 2.08 12.96 -9.61
CA ARG A 138 2.03 13.06 -11.07
C ARG A 138 3.27 13.77 -11.64
N ASP A 139 3.67 14.87 -11.01
CA ASP A 139 4.77 15.73 -11.45
C ASP A 139 6.15 15.05 -11.36
N GLN A 140 6.30 13.95 -10.62
CA GLN A 140 7.53 13.14 -10.62
C GLN A 140 7.90 12.62 -12.02
N PHE A 141 6.92 12.49 -12.89
CA PHE A 141 7.07 11.96 -14.24
C PHE A 141 7.05 13.06 -15.30
N ASP A 142 7.05 14.36 -14.89
CA ASP A 142 7.03 15.48 -15.81
C ASP A 142 8.32 15.54 -16.64
N ARG A 143 8.20 16.02 -17.88
CA ARG A 143 9.35 16.22 -18.77
C ARG A 143 10.21 17.40 -18.35
N ASP A 144 9.60 18.41 -17.73
CA ASP A 144 10.34 19.56 -17.16
C ASP A 144 11.09 19.08 -15.91
N GLU A 145 12.43 19.17 -15.99
CA GLU A 145 13.31 18.74 -14.92
C GLU A 145 13.11 19.53 -13.62
N SER A 146 12.75 20.81 -13.70
CA SER A 146 12.51 21.64 -12.53
C SER A 146 11.24 21.24 -11.79
N VAL A 147 10.18 20.91 -12.53
CA VAL A 147 8.91 20.40 -12.00
C VAL A 147 9.15 19.03 -11.35
N ARG A 148 9.79 18.12 -12.08
CA ARG A 148 10.13 16.78 -11.58
C ARG A 148 10.99 16.85 -10.32
N ALA A 149 12.04 17.64 -10.30
CA ALA A 149 12.93 17.77 -9.15
C ALA A 149 12.22 18.34 -7.90
N LYS A 150 11.26 19.26 -8.11
CA LYS A 150 10.41 19.76 -7.02
C LYS A 150 9.51 18.66 -6.48
N ALA A 151 8.80 17.96 -7.34
CA ALA A 151 7.91 16.87 -7.00
C ALA A 151 8.62 15.74 -6.23
N LEU A 152 9.77 15.30 -6.72
CA LEU A 152 10.60 14.31 -6.05
C LEU A 152 11.06 14.76 -4.65
N ARG A 153 11.26 16.05 -4.41
CA ARG A 153 11.56 16.55 -3.06
C ARG A 153 10.33 16.53 -2.15
N GLU A 154 9.15 16.79 -2.69
CA GLU A 154 7.88 16.75 -1.95
C GLU A 154 7.47 15.34 -1.57
N GLU A 155 7.73 14.35 -2.43
CA GLU A 155 7.41 12.94 -2.22
C GLU A 155 8.49 12.18 -1.42
N ARG A 156 9.72 12.68 -1.41
CA ARG A 156 10.86 12.03 -0.75
C ARG A 156 10.82 11.95 0.76
N PRO A 157 10.26 12.84 1.54
CA PRO A 157 10.16 12.56 2.95
C PRO A 157 9.01 11.57 3.15
N GLY A 158 9.28 10.34 2.81
CA GLY A 158 8.58 9.25 3.39
C GLY A 158 8.77 9.29 4.90
N TRP A 159 7.93 10.09 5.58
CA TRP A 159 7.77 9.99 7.01
C TRP A 159 7.37 8.57 7.44
N TRP A 160 6.95 7.77 6.46
CA TRP A 160 6.67 6.32 6.59
C TRP A 160 7.87 5.42 6.27
N LEU A 161 8.98 5.93 5.77
CA LEU A 161 10.20 5.16 5.58
C LEU A 161 11.02 5.22 6.87
N CYS A 162 10.84 4.24 7.73
CA CYS A 162 11.81 3.95 8.75
C CYS A 162 13.10 3.49 8.06
N TYR A 163 14.11 4.34 8.01
CA TYR A 163 15.46 3.91 7.68
C TYR A 163 15.99 3.13 8.90
N TYR A 164 16.06 1.82 8.77
CA TYR A 164 16.84 0.95 9.65
C TYR A 164 18.28 0.89 9.17
#